data_96c5ec2d1355a567865a5da9694d17b4
#
_entry.id   96c5ec2d1355a567865a5da9694d17b4
#
_cell.length_a   1.000
_cell.length_b   1.000
_cell.length_c   1.000
_cell.angle_alpha   90.00
_cell.angle_beta   90.00
_cell.angle_gamma   90.00
#
_symmetry.space_group_name_H-M   'P 1'
#
loop_
_entity.id
_entity.type
_entity.pdbx_description
1 polymer ?
#
loop_
_entity_poly.entity_id
_entity_poly.type
_entity_poly.pdbx_seq_one_letter_code
_entity_poly.pdbx_strand_id
1 'polypeptide(L)'
;MTLYITNCYYLSGTAAGGIEKMDEIGRAEGKSIEQFKSGEVAYLLAEAKDKVFGEQVWGQQLGKDLYPVPGSDYKVIKAAQGDKDANGHYTYWATFSNLKNDVTLSVPSDRTLNVYNATVSGGKMTLTQRNDYQVAKGEGVLLKTNGEYVNANKTNELTTASSDENNLVATPAVAQTVTATGYILYRLTYKNATTKEGLGFYLSVDRENNSYNGTRLKATPGKAYLKVSEDEANDPSSAALTRSFVFGGGSETTGIDEITIMGTDVQRHGTIEGIFDLQGRKINNPTKGIYIKNNKKVIIK
;
A
#
# COMPACT_ATOMS: atom_id res chain seq x y z
N MET A 1 -2.05 26.66 35.06
CA MET A 1 -1.56 25.43 34.36
C MET A 1 -2.56 25.12 33.31
N THR A 2 -2.21 25.24 32.02
CA THR A 2 -3.14 24.94 30.93
C THR A 2 -3.06 23.43 30.66
N LEU A 3 -4.16 22.70 30.89
CA LEU A 3 -4.24 21.27 30.58
C LEU A 3 -4.49 21.09 29.09
N TYR A 4 -3.58 20.46 28.38
CA TYR A 4 -3.75 20.09 26.97
C TYR A 4 -4.26 18.66 26.86
N ILE A 5 -5.52 18.51 26.46
CA ILE A 5 -6.13 17.23 26.12
C ILE A 5 -6.00 17.08 24.59
N THR A 6 -5.40 15.96 24.13
CA THR A 6 -5.24 15.66 22.70
C THR A 6 -5.43 14.17 22.46
N ASN A 7 -5.91 13.81 21.27
CA ASN A 7 -6.08 12.42 20.82
C ASN A 7 -6.88 11.56 21.81
N CYS A 8 -7.97 12.10 22.34
CA CYS A 8 -8.92 11.38 23.18
C CYS A 8 -10.13 10.98 22.33
N TYR A 9 -10.57 9.75 22.47
CA TYR A 9 -11.70 9.21 21.72
C TYR A 9 -12.69 8.55 22.69
N TYR A 10 -13.99 8.78 22.49
CA TYR A 10 -15.06 8.20 23.28
C TYR A 10 -16.15 7.64 22.36
N LEU A 11 -16.94 6.69 22.87
CA LEU A 11 -18.05 6.13 22.10
C LEU A 11 -19.16 7.16 21.94
N SER A 12 -19.51 7.49 20.71
CA SER A 12 -20.60 8.41 20.40
C SER A 12 -21.91 7.98 21.06
N GLY A 13 -22.61 8.93 21.65
CA GLY A 13 -23.85 8.70 22.41
C GLY A 13 -23.67 8.40 23.91
N THR A 14 -22.41 8.21 24.38
CA THR A 14 -22.16 8.04 25.83
C THR A 14 -21.98 9.35 26.58
N ALA A 15 -21.67 10.42 25.85
CA ALA A 15 -21.56 11.79 26.37
C ALA A 15 -22.11 12.79 25.34
N ALA A 16 -22.49 13.98 25.83
CA ALA A 16 -22.97 15.07 24.96
C ALA A 16 -21.85 15.70 24.11
N GLY A 17 -20.60 15.48 24.47
CA GLY A 17 -19.39 15.95 23.77
C GLY A 17 -18.14 15.65 24.59
N GLY A 18 -16.97 15.77 23.96
CA GLY A 18 -15.71 15.37 24.58
C GLY A 18 -15.14 16.37 25.55
N ILE A 19 -15.18 17.66 25.25
CA ILE A 19 -14.69 18.75 26.11
C ILE A 19 -15.79 19.81 26.19
N GLU A 20 -16.21 20.17 27.41
CA GLU A 20 -17.26 21.17 27.65
C GLU A 20 -18.54 20.92 26.78
N LYS A 21 -18.87 19.65 26.58
CA LYS A 21 -20.00 19.17 25.74
C LYS A 21 -19.84 19.44 24.24
N MET A 22 -18.64 19.68 23.77
CA MET A 22 -18.35 19.83 22.34
C MET A 22 -17.24 18.86 21.91
N ASP A 23 -17.32 18.42 20.65
CA ASP A 23 -16.24 17.69 20.01
C ASP A 23 -15.23 18.68 19.40
N GLU A 24 -13.97 18.41 19.62
CA GLU A 24 -12.88 19.14 18.98
C GLU A 24 -11.94 18.16 18.27
N ILE A 25 -11.80 18.32 16.95
CA ILE A 25 -10.92 17.49 16.11
C ILE A 25 -9.48 17.58 16.65
N GLY A 26 -8.87 16.40 16.87
CA GLY A 26 -7.52 16.28 17.40
C GLY A 26 -7.41 16.46 18.92
N ARG A 27 -8.50 16.78 19.63
CA ARG A 27 -8.53 16.86 21.09
C ARG A 27 -9.38 15.76 21.70
N ALA A 28 -10.72 15.86 21.63
CA ALA A 28 -11.61 14.81 22.08
C ALA A 28 -12.76 14.65 21.07
N GLU A 29 -12.92 13.46 20.53
CA GLU A 29 -13.83 13.15 19.43
C GLU A 29 -14.71 11.96 19.78
N GLY A 30 -16.02 12.06 19.48
CA GLY A 30 -16.93 10.93 19.48
C GLY A 30 -16.68 10.04 18.26
N LYS A 31 -16.53 8.75 18.48
CA LYS A 31 -16.37 7.74 17.43
C LYS A 31 -17.48 6.70 17.50
N SER A 32 -17.94 6.20 16.37
CA SER A 32 -18.94 5.14 16.32
C SER A 32 -18.37 3.81 16.81
N ILE A 33 -19.23 2.87 17.17
CA ILE A 33 -18.79 1.52 17.56
C ILE A 33 -18.09 0.80 16.39
N GLU A 34 -18.49 1.07 15.15
CA GLU A 34 -17.86 0.54 13.95
C GLU A 34 -16.44 1.08 13.79
N GLN A 35 -16.20 2.37 14.07
CA GLN A 35 -14.88 2.97 14.04
C GLN A 35 -13.96 2.38 15.13
N PHE A 36 -14.50 2.10 16.32
CA PHE A 36 -13.76 1.37 17.34
C PHE A 36 -13.41 -0.06 16.88
N LYS A 37 -14.39 -0.83 16.41
CA LYS A 37 -14.19 -2.22 15.96
C LYS A 37 -13.28 -2.34 14.75
N SER A 38 -13.30 -1.35 13.85
CA SER A 38 -12.51 -1.38 12.60
C SER A 38 -11.01 -1.29 12.83
N GLY A 39 -10.56 -0.78 13.99
CA GLY A 39 -9.17 -0.46 14.28
C GLY A 39 -8.80 1.01 14.03
N GLU A 40 -9.73 1.85 13.56
CA GLU A 40 -9.46 3.27 13.32
C GLU A 40 -8.94 3.97 14.58
N VAL A 41 -9.63 3.77 15.71
CA VAL A 41 -9.26 4.43 16.96
C VAL A 41 -7.91 3.92 17.48
N ALA A 42 -7.65 2.60 17.39
CA ALA A 42 -6.36 2.05 17.76
C ALA A 42 -5.22 2.63 16.91
N TYR A 43 -5.44 2.76 15.60
CA TYR A 43 -4.49 3.38 14.69
C TYR A 43 -4.22 4.85 15.04
N LEU A 44 -5.26 5.65 15.29
CA LEU A 44 -5.12 7.06 15.64
C LEU A 44 -4.38 7.26 16.98
N LEU A 45 -4.67 6.43 17.98
CA LEU A 45 -3.98 6.46 19.27
C LEU A 45 -2.51 6.05 19.11
N ALA A 46 -2.20 5.02 18.34
CA ALA A 46 -0.83 4.60 18.07
C ALA A 46 -0.04 5.67 17.31
N GLU A 47 -0.59 6.24 16.23
CA GLU A 47 0.05 7.32 15.46
C GLU A 47 0.39 8.54 16.34
N ALA A 48 -0.44 8.87 17.34
CA ALA A 48 -0.20 9.96 18.25
C ALA A 48 0.90 9.66 19.27
N LYS A 49 0.93 8.43 19.82
CA LYS A 49 1.80 8.06 20.94
C LYS A 49 3.13 7.45 20.51
N ASP A 50 3.15 6.64 19.47
CA ASP A 50 4.39 6.04 18.94
C ASP A 50 5.42 7.12 18.55
N LYS A 51 4.94 8.29 18.11
CA LYS A 51 5.82 9.45 17.80
C LYS A 51 6.46 10.05 19.03
N VAL A 52 5.81 9.97 20.19
CA VAL A 52 6.31 10.55 21.46
C VAL A 52 7.20 9.57 22.21
N PHE A 53 6.77 8.29 22.29
CA PHE A 53 7.45 7.28 23.11
C PHE A 53 8.36 6.35 22.31
N GLY A 54 8.27 6.35 20.97
CA GLY A 54 9.10 5.51 20.12
C GLY A 54 8.78 4.02 20.19
N GLU A 55 7.69 3.64 20.86
CA GLU A 55 7.23 2.26 21.02
C GLU A 55 5.72 2.16 20.90
N GLN A 56 5.23 0.96 20.58
CA GLN A 56 3.80 0.71 20.49
C GLN A 56 3.17 0.71 21.88
N VAL A 57 2.25 1.66 22.12
CA VAL A 57 1.49 1.78 23.37
C VAL A 57 0.08 1.22 23.22
N TRP A 58 -0.54 1.44 22.06
CA TRP A 58 -1.91 1.01 21.76
C TRP A 58 -1.93 0.01 20.61
N GLY A 59 -2.78 -1.00 20.72
CA GLY A 59 -3.06 -1.94 19.66
C GLY A 59 -4.48 -2.48 19.79
N GLN A 60 -4.86 -3.36 18.87
CA GLN A 60 -6.19 -3.99 18.86
C GLN A 60 -6.13 -5.24 17.99
N GLN A 61 -6.61 -6.37 18.48
CA GLN A 61 -6.83 -7.55 17.64
C GLN A 61 -8.14 -7.39 16.88
N LEU A 62 -8.04 -7.03 15.58
CA LEU A 62 -9.21 -6.82 14.73
C LEU A 62 -10.07 -8.10 14.64
N GLY A 63 -11.37 -7.93 14.73
CA GLY A 63 -12.33 -9.03 14.74
C GLY A 63 -12.52 -9.72 16.11
N LYS A 64 -11.74 -9.36 17.15
CA LYS A 64 -11.90 -9.85 18.52
C LYS A 64 -12.10 -8.73 19.52
N ASP A 65 -11.23 -7.74 19.53
CA ASP A 65 -11.32 -6.63 20.46
C ASP A 65 -12.32 -5.58 19.96
N LEU A 66 -13.22 -5.14 20.84
CA LEU A 66 -14.16 -4.07 20.52
C LEU A 66 -13.51 -2.69 20.57
N TYR A 67 -12.46 -2.55 21.37
CA TYR A 67 -11.79 -1.29 21.68
C TYR A 67 -10.28 -1.45 21.62
N PRO A 68 -9.52 -0.34 21.44
CA PRO A 68 -8.08 -0.35 21.60
C PRO A 68 -7.63 -0.85 22.96
N VAL A 69 -6.55 -1.62 23.01
CA VAL A 69 -5.99 -2.22 24.21
C VAL A 69 -4.58 -1.66 24.43
N PRO A 70 -4.28 -1.06 25.59
CA PRO A 70 -2.93 -0.62 25.92
C PRO A 70 -2.01 -1.84 26.11
N GLY A 71 -0.78 -1.76 25.60
CA GLY A 71 0.20 -2.85 25.70
C GLY A 71 -0.10 -4.08 24.83
N SER A 72 -1.05 -3.99 23.91
CA SER A 72 -1.34 -5.07 22.97
C SER A 72 -0.20 -5.30 21.99
N ASP A 73 0.14 -6.57 21.72
CA ASP A 73 1.13 -6.94 20.69
C ASP A 73 0.59 -6.77 19.25
N TYR A 74 -0.71 -6.50 19.10
CA TYR A 74 -1.35 -6.30 17.80
C TYR A 74 -1.26 -4.84 17.35
N LYS A 75 -0.34 -4.54 16.46
CA LYS A 75 -0.29 -3.24 15.79
C LYS A 75 -1.36 -3.17 14.70
N VAL A 76 -2.04 -2.03 14.60
CA VAL A 76 -2.97 -1.76 13.51
C VAL A 76 -2.28 -0.93 12.43
N ILE A 77 -2.29 -1.43 11.20
CA ILE A 77 -1.72 -0.81 10.01
C ILE A 77 -2.88 -0.24 9.18
N LYS A 78 -2.80 1.02 8.79
CA LYS A 78 -3.75 1.63 7.86
C LYS A 78 -3.28 1.44 6.43
N ALA A 79 -4.16 0.89 5.59
CA ALA A 79 -3.97 0.76 4.15
C ALA A 79 -4.64 1.93 3.41
N ALA A 80 -4.02 2.37 2.33
CA ALA A 80 -4.53 3.42 1.45
C ALA A 80 -5.57 2.83 0.49
N GLN A 81 -6.69 3.53 0.29
CA GLN A 81 -7.74 3.12 -0.62
C GLN A 81 -7.22 3.18 -2.07
N GLY A 82 -7.29 2.07 -2.79
CA GLY A 82 -7.02 1.97 -4.22
C GLY A 82 -8.30 1.95 -5.03
N ASP A 83 -8.19 1.52 -6.28
CA ASP A 83 -9.32 1.41 -7.19
C ASP A 83 -10.26 0.27 -6.80
N LYS A 84 -11.45 0.28 -7.38
CA LYS A 84 -12.41 -0.79 -7.22
C LYS A 84 -11.99 -2.03 -7.99
N ASP A 85 -12.25 -3.19 -7.40
CA ASP A 85 -12.11 -4.47 -8.08
C ASP A 85 -13.24 -4.70 -9.12
N ALA A 86 -13.21 -5.85 -9.78
CA ALA A 86 -14.22 -6.23 -10.76
C ALA A 86 -15.65 -6.34 -10.19
N ASN A 87 -15.79 -6.46 -8.86
CA ASN A 87 -17.07 -6.54 -8.16
C ASN A 87 -17.55 -5.16 -7.64
N GLY A 88 -16.79 -4.10 -7.91
CA GLY A 88 -17.10 -2.75 -7.48
C GLY A 88 -16.70 -2.42 -6.03
N HIS A 89 -15.94 -3.27 -5.36
CA HIS A 89 -15.44 -3.04 -4.02
C HIS A 89 -14.06 -2.39 -4.05
N TYR A 90 -13.82 -1.43 -3.15
CA TYR A 90 -12.50 -0.82 -3.05
C TYR A 90 -11.43 -1.82 -2.60
N THR A 91 -10.28 -1.76 -3.23
CA THR A 91 -9.05 -2.40 -2.77
C THR A 91 -8.28 -1.44 -1.87
N TYR A 92 -7.49 -1.97 -0.94
CA TYR A 92 -6.65 -1.17 -0.05
C TYR A 92 -5.23 -1.71 -0.09
N TRP A 93 -4.25 -0.81 -0.07
CA TRP A 93 -2.84 -1.15 -0.21
C TRP A 93 -1.98 -0.46 0.84
N ALA A 94 -0.99 -1.15 1.37
CA ALA A 94 0.00 -0.58 2.27
C ALA A 94 1.36 -1.20 2.03
N THR A 95 2.43 -0.43 2.19
CA THR A 95 3.75 -1.02 2.43
C THR A 95 3.95 -1.21 3.92
N PHE A 96 4.66 -2.26 4.30
CA PHE A 96 4.93 -2.58 5.69
C PHE A 96 6.35 -3.11 5.87
N SER A 97 6.94 -2.79 7.01
CA SER A 97 8.16 -3.41 7.54
C SER A 97 8.20 -3.29 9.06
N ASN A 98 8.96 -4.17 9.71
CA ASN A 98 9.26 -4.08 11.13
C ASN A 98 10.75 -4.33 11.37
N LEU A 99 11.45 -3.37 11.96
CA LEU A 99 12.89 -3.48 12.24
C LEU A 99 13.20 -4.10 13.61
N LYS A 100 12.19 -4.30 14.46
CA LYS A 100 12.38 -4.78 15.83
C LYS A 100 12.10 -6.28 15.96
N ASN A 101 11.04 -6.75 15.35
CA ASN A 101 10.51 -8.10 15.53
C ASN A 101 10.07 -8.71 14.21
N ASP A 102 10.06 -10.03 14.15
CA ASP A 102 9.27 -10.77 13.20
C ASP A 102 7.80 -10.62 13.54
N VAL A 103 6.95 -10.58 12.52
CA VAL A 103 5.51 -10.37 12.69
C VAL A 103 4.70 -11.31 11.83
N THR A 104 3.50 -11.64 12.29
CA THR A 104 2.47 -12.29 11.50
C THR A 104 1.38 -11.27 11.17
N LEU A 105 1.05 -11.14 9.89
CA LEU A 105 -0.01 -10.27 9.42
C LEU A 105 -1.35 -11.01 9.45
N SER A 106 -2.43 -10.30 9.77
CA SER A 106 -3.77 -10.87 9.77
C SER A 106 -4.86 -9.82 9.54
N VAL A 107 -6.03 -10.28 9.14
CA VAL A 107 -7.27 -9.51 9.04
C VAL A 107 -8.41 -10.31 9.66
N PRO A 108 -9.55 -9.71 9.99
CA PRO A 108 -10.76 -10.43 10.36
C PRO A 108 -11.16 -11.47 9.31
N SER A 109 -11.85 -12.52 9.71
CA SER A 109 -12.19 -13.68 8.86
C SER A 109 -13.12 -13.36 7.67
N ASP A 110 -13.80 -12.22 7.71
CA ASP A 110 -14.65 -11.70 6.63
C ASP A 110 -13.86 -10.85 5.62
N ARG A 111 -12.53 -10.74 5.77
CA ARG A 111 -11.65 -9.94 4.92
C ARG A 111 -10.56 -10.77 4.27
N THR A 112 -10.01 -10.25 3.21
CA THR A 112 -8.90 -10.86 2.46
C THR A 112 -7.62 -10.06 2.67
N LEU A 113 -6.51 -10.77 2.75
CA LEU A 113 -5.17 -10.21 2.81
C LEU A 113 -4.27 -10.97 1.83
N ASN A 114 -3.58 -10.24 0.98
CA ASN A 114 -2.50 -10.76 0.16
C ASN A 114 -1.22 -9.99 0.48
N VAL A 115 -0.12 -10.70 0.59
CA VAL A 115 1.21 -10.15 0.85
C VAL A 115 2.07 -10.39 -0.39
N TYR A 116 2.79 -9.37 -0.83
CA TYR A 116 3.61 -9.42 -2.05
C TYR A 116 5.04 -8.97 -1.81
N ASN A 117 5.97 -9.62 -2.50
CA ASN A 117 7.24 -9.04 -2.88
C ASN A 117 7.05 -8.25 -4.19
N ALA A 118 7.89 -7.27 -4.42
CA ALA A 118 7.89 -6.51 -5.67
C ALA A 118 9.28 -6.48 -6.28
N THR A 119 9.38 -6.79 -7.55
CA THR A 119 10.60 -6.66 -8.34
C THR A 119 10.37 -5.70 -9.50
N VAL A 120 11.43 -5.04 -9.93
CA VAL A 120 11.39 -4.19 -11.13
C VAL A 120 12.52 -4.61 -12.05
N SER A 121 12.20 -4.82 -13.31
CA SER A 121 13.16 -5.10 -14.37
C SER A 121 12.71 -4.45 -15.66
N GLY A 122 13.63 -3.73 -16.33
CA GLY A 122 13.36 -3.04 -17.58
C GLY A 122 12.17 -2.06 -17.50
N GLY A 123 12.06 -1.32 -16.39
CA GLY A 123 10.99 -0.36 -16.18
C GLY A 123 9.61 -0.96 -15.87
N LYS A 124 9.51 -2.27 -15.65
CA LYS A 124 8.26 -2.98 -15.34
C LYS A 124 8.30 -3.55 -13.94
N MET A 125 7.20 -3.40 -13.17
CA MET A 125 7.06 -3.97 -11.84
C MET A 125 6.30 -5.28 -11.88
N THR A 126 6.84 -6.30 -11.20
CA THR A 126 6.20 -7.59 -10.98
C THR A 126 5.89 -7.75 -9.48
N LEU A 127 4.67 -8.15 -9.17
CA LEU A 127 4.26 -8.50 -7.82
C LEU A 127 4.19 -10.02 -7.69
N THR A 128 5.00 -10.59 -6.80
CA THR A 128 4.97 -12.01 -6.48
C THR A 128 4.22 -12.21 -5.17
N GLN A 129 3.07 -12.88 -5.23
CA GLN A 129 2.28 -13.16 -4.03
C GLN A 129 2.98 -14.21 -3.17
N ARG A 130 3.08 -13.93 -1.88
CA ARG A 130 3.61 -14.86 -0.89
C ARG A 130 2.54 -15.86 -0.47
N ASN A 131 2.99 -17.06 -0.10
CA ASN A 131 2.11 -18.12 0.42
C ASN A 131 1.91 -18.02 1.93
N ASP A 132 2.55 -17.08 2.60
CA ASP A 132 2.48 -16.85 4.03
C ASP A 132 2.17 -15.39 4.36
N TYR A 133 1.83 -15.16 5.62
CA TYR A 133 1.57 -13.83 6.18
C TYR A 133 2.67 -13.40 7.17
N GLN A 134 3.79 -14.11 7.18
CA GLN A 134 4.92 -13.81 8.05
C GLN A 134 5.85 -12.80 7.36
N VAL A 135 6.33 -11.85 8.12
CA VAL A 135 7.29 -10.84 7.66
C VAL A 135 8.47 -10.84 8.63
N ALA A 136 9.63 -11.17 8.10
CA ALA A 136 10.84 -11.20 8.89
C ALA A 136 11.27 -9.79 9.32
N LYS A 137 11.96 -9.71 10.43
CA LYS A 137 12.60 -8.48 10.89
C LYS A 137 13.46 -7.87 9.79
N GLY A 138 13.20 -6.61 9.43
CA GLY A 138 13.94 -5.88 8.40
C GLY A 138 13.48 -6.11 6.97
N GLU A 139 12.50 -6.97 6.77
CA GLU A 139 11.91 -7.24 5.46
C GLU A 139 10.85 -6.18 5.12
N GLY A 140 10.80 -5.74 3.86
CA GLY A 140 9.76 -4.87 3.33
C GLY A 140 8.77 -5.66 2.50
N VAL A 141 7.47 -5.43 2.66
CA VAL A 141 6.40 -6.08 1.89
C VAL A 141 5.34 -5.10 1.44
N LEU A 142 4.58 -5.50 0.40
CA LEU A 142 3.38 -4.81 -0.05
C LEU A 142 2.15 -5.63 0.33
N LEU A 143 1.15 -4.96 0.91
CA LEU A 143 -0.10 -5.56 1.37
C LEU A 143 -1.23 -5.12 0.45
N LYS A 144 -2.12 -6.06 0.10
CA LYS A 144 -3.41 -5.80 -0.54
C LYS A 144 -4.52 -6.44 0.28
N THR A 145 -5.57 -5.69 0.57
CA THR A 145 -6.71 -6.13 1.37
C THR A 145 -8.01 -5.51 0.84
N ASN A 146 -9.15 -6.05 1.25
CA ASN A 146 -10.47 -5.46 1.00
C ASN A 146 -10.99 -4.65 2.19
N GLY A 147 -10.12 -4.32 3.15
CA GLY A 147 -10.44 -3.48 4.30
C GLY A 147 -9.33 -2.49 4.62
N GLU A 148 -9.68 -1.38 5.26
CA GLU A 148 -8.76 -0.26 5.51
C GLU A 148 -7.66 -0.58 6.53
N TYR A 149 -7.87 -1.58 7.42
CA TYR A 149 -6.97 -1.88 8.52
C TYR A 149 -6.55 -3.34 8.53
N VAL A 150 -5.27 -3.57 8.84
CA VAL A 150 -4.59 -4.88 8.92
C VAL A 150 -3.89 -4.98 10.26
N ASN A 151 -3.86 -6.15 10.86
CA ASN A 151 -3.04 -6.42 12.04
C ASN A 151 -1.62 -6.86 11.66
N ALA A 152 -0.65 -6.39 12.42
CA ALA A 152 0.68 -6.97 12.52
C ALA A 152 0.91 -7.40 13.96
N ASN A 153 0.97 -8.70 14.20
CA ASN A 153 1.21 -9.27 15.49
C ASN A 153 2.66 -9.71 15.62
N LYS A 154 3.33 -9.27 16.69
CA LYS A 154 4.66 -9.78 17.03
C LYS A 154 4.60 -11.29 17.18
N THR A 155 5.48 -12.01 16.50
CA THR A 155 5.66 -13.44 16.67
C THR A 155 6.99 -13.74 17.38
N ASN A 156 7.00 -14.82 18.17
CA ASN A 156 8.20 -15.37 18.77
C ASN A 156 8.82 -16.45 17.89
N GLU A 157 8.15 -16.83 16.81
CA GLU A 157 8.68 -17.77 15.84
C GLU A 157 9.70 -17.05 14.97
N LEU A 158 10.86 -17.69 14.77
CA LEU A 158 11.87 -17.18 13.86
C LEU A 158 11.34 -17.28 12.44
N THR A 159 11.13 -16.15 11.83
CA THR A 159 10.73 -16.05 10.43
C THR A 159 11.97 -15.82 9.58
N THR A 160 12.16 -16.66 8.58
CA THR A 160 13.18 -16.43 7.56
C THR A 160 12.62 -15.48 6.53
N ALA A 161 13.37 -14.44 6.17
CA ALA A 161 13.00 -13.57 5.07
C ALA A 161 12.79 -14.40 3.79
N SER A 162 11.84 -13.99 2.95
CA SER A 162 11.58 -14.64 1.69
C SER A 162 12.87 -14.75 0.88
N SER A 163 13.13 -15.92 0.29
CA SER A 163 14.24 -16.13 -0.66
C SER A 163 13.96 -15.52 -2.03
N ASP A 164 12.73 -15.10 -2.29
CA ASP A 164 12.35 -14.49 -3.55
C ASP A 164 12.95 -13.08 -3.67
N GLU A 165 13.31 -12.70 -4.88
CA GLU A 165 13.80 -11.35 -5.15
C GLU A 165 12.77 -10.32 -4.71
N ASN A 166 13.26 -9.23 -4.09
CA ASN A 166 12.40 -8.19 -3.57
C ASN A 166 13.11 -6.83 -3.57
N ASN A 167 12.57 -5.88 -4.29
CA ASN A 167 13.06 -4.50 -4.30
C ASN A 167 12.43 -3.63 -3.20
N LEU A 168 11.50 -4.18 -2.39
CA LEU A 168 10.93 -3.48 -1.25
C LEU A 168 11.91 -3.49 -0.07
N VAL A 169 12.31 -2.33 0.36
CA VAL A 169 13.27 -2.13 1.46
C VAL A 169 12.57 -1.52 2.66
N ALA A 170 12.86 -2.05 3.85
CA ALA A 170 12.35 -1.50 5.10
C ALA A 170 12.80 -0.05 5.31
N THR A 171 11.90 0.79 5.78
CA THR A 171 12.26 2.16 6.19
C THR A 171 13.02 2.14 7.51
N PRO A 172 13.91 3.12 7.75
CA PRO A 172 14.61 3.26 9.04
C PRO A 172 13.65 3.36 10.24
N ALA A 173 14.15 2.99 11.42
CA ALA A 173 13.39 3.02 12.67
C ALA A 173 12.95 4.43 13.09
N VAL A 174 13.67 5.44 12.63
CA VAL A 174 13.38 6.85 12.87
C VAL A 174 13.12 7.55 11.53
N ALA A 175 12.19 8.49 11.52
CA ALA A 175 11.91 9.27 10.32
C ALA A 175 13.15 10.07 9.90
N GLN A 176 13.66 9.77 8.71
CA GLN A 176 14.84 10.43 8.15
C GLN A 176 14.82 10.44 6.63
N THR A 177 15.68 11.22 6.04
CA THR A 177 15.91 11.20 4.59
C THR A 177 16.86 10.05 4.25
N VAL A 178 16.40 9.16 3.38
CA VAL A 178 17.24 8.11 2.77
C VAL A 178 17.74 8.63 1.43
N THR A 179 19.02 8.45 1.18
CA THR A 179 19.66 8.75 -0.11
C THR A 179 20.18 7.46 -0.72
N ALA A 180 20.15 7.37 -2.04
CA ALA A 180 20.72 6.23 -2.77
C ALA A 180 21.48 6.72 -3.99
N THR A 181 22.70 6.21 -4.16
CA THR A 181 23.53 6.44 -5.35
C THR A 181 23.43 5.20 -6.23
N GLY A 182 23.18 5.39 -7.53
CA GLY A 182 22.98 4.29 -8.48
C GLY A 182 21.63 3.55 -8.32
N TYR A 183 20.70 4.14 -7.56
CA TYR A 183 19.36 3.59 -7.37
C TYR A 183 18.29 4.69 -7.44
N ILE A 184 17.13 4.27 -7.88
CA ILE A 184 15.92 5.08 -7.90
C ILE A 184 14.98 4.60 -6.77
N LEU A 185 14.46 5.55 -6.00
CA LEU A 185 13.57 5.31 -4.87
C LEU A 185 12.14 5.70 -5.21
N TYR A 186 11.20 4.80 -4.97
CA TYR A 186 9.78 5.04 -5.16
C TYR A 186 9.05 4.85 -3.83
N ARG A 187 8.01 5.64 -3.61
CA ARG A 187 7.12 5.52 -2.46
C ARG A 187 5.70 5.21 -2.90
N LEU A 188 4.98 4.45 -2.09
CA LEU A 188 3.55 4.23 -2.26
C LEU A 188 2.80 5.53 -1.91
N THR A 189 2.09 6.08 -2.89
CA THR A 189 1.30 7.31 -2.75
C THR A 189 0.26 7.41 -3.86
N TYR A 190 -0.61 8.40 -3.80
CA TYR A 190 -1.54 8.73 -4.87
C TYR A 190 -0.90 9.66 -5.90
N LYS A 191 -1.33 9.55 -7.18
CA LYS A 191 -1.10 10.57 -8.21
C LYS A 191 -1.78 11.87 -7.78
N ASN A 192 -3.02 11.77 -7.31
CA ASN A 192 -3.78 12.87 -6.72
C ASN A 192 -4.25 12.50 -5.31
N ALA A 193 -3.61 13.08 -4.29
CA ALA A 193 -3.94 12.79 -2.90
C ALA A 193 -5.31 13.33 -2.46
N THR A 194 -5.82 14.38 -3.10
CA THR A 194 -7.11 14.99 -2.76
C THR A 194 -8.26 14.11 -3.23
N THR A 195 -8.19 13.59 -4.46
CA THR A 195 -9.23 12.71 -5.02
C THR A 195 -8.99 11.23 -4.71
N LYS A 196 -7.82 10.87 -4.14
CA LYS A 196 -7.36 9.50 -3.88
C LYS A 196 -7.29 8.64 -5.16
N GLU A 197 -6.90 9.26 -6.27
CA GLU A 197 -6.76 8.59 -7.57
C GLU A 197 -5.34 8.16 -7.85
N GLY A 198 -5.20 7.06 -8.59
CA GLY A 198 -3.94 6.56 -9.10
C GLY A 198 -2.99 6.17 -7.97
N LEU A 199 -3.42 5.31 -7.04
CA LEU A 199 -2.53 4.76 -6.01
C LEU A 199 -1.47 3.88 -6.67
N GLY A 200 -0.21 4.09 -6.30
CA GLY A 200 0.92 3.34 -6.86
C GLY A 200 2.26 3.75 -6.25
N PHE A 201 3.32 3.19 -6.77
CA PHE A 201 4.68 3.63 -6.46
C PHE A 201 5.09 4.75 -7.40
N TYR A 202 5.43 5.90 -6.85
CA TYR A 202 5.87 7.08 -7.58
C TYR A 202 7.29 7.46 -7.17
N LEU A 203 8.03 8.02 -8.10
CA LEU A 203 9.34 8.61 -7.83
C LEU A 203 9.29 9.45 -6.56
N SER A 204 10.26 9.23 -5.70
CA SER A 204 10.43 10.09 -4.54
C SER A 204 10.83 11.51 -4.98
N VAL A 205 10.31 12.50 -4.25
CA VAL A 205 10.55 13.91 -4.52
C VAL A 205 11.45 14.46 -3.43
N ASP A 206 12.58 15.01 -3.82
CA ASP A 206 13.39 15.84 -2.94
C ASP A 206 12.87 17.28 -2.97
N ARG A 207 12.06 17.63 -1.98
CA ARG A 207 11.46 18.97 -1.87
C ARG A 207 12.47 20.04 -1.49
N GLU A 208 13.59 19.67 -0.85
CA GLU A 208 14.62 20.60 -0.44
C GLU A 208 15.40 21.14 -1.64
N ASN A 209 15.61 20.27 -2.65
CA ASN A 209 16.33 20.62 -3.87
C ASN A 209 15.41 20.73 -5.10
N ASN A 210 14.09 20.67 -4.91
CA ASN A 210 13.08 20.67 -5.97
C ASN A 210 13.39 19.64 -7.10
N SER A 211 13.94 18.48 -6.69
CA SER A 211 14.37 17.42 -7.59
C SER A 211 13.39 16.25 -7.57
N TYR A 212 13.00 15.78 -8.75
CA TYR A 212 12.06 14.68 -8.99
C TYR A 212 12.79 13.49 -9.62
N ASN A 213 13.99 13.19 -9.15
CA ASN A 213 14.85 12.16 -9.74
C ASN A 213 14.88 10.84 -8.97
N GLY A 214 14.14 10.74 -7.88
CA GLY A 214 14.06 9.49 -7.10
C GLY A 214 15.31 9.17 -6.26
N THR A 215 16.31 10.05 -6.17
CA THR A 215 17.55 9.73 -5.44
C THR A 215 17.46 9.94 -3.92
N ARG A 216 16.41 10.63 -3.45
CA ARG A 216 16.19 10.91 -2.02
C ARG A 216 14.73 10.66 -1.63
N LEU A 217 14.52 10.07 -0.47
CA LEU A 217 13.20 9.73 0.08
C LEU A 217 13.11 10.14 1.54
N LYS A 218 12.09 10.91 1.92
CA LYS A 218 11.72 11.09 3.33
C LYS A 218 10.98 9.85 3.81
N ALA A 219 11.68 8.98 4.53
CA ALA A 219 11.16 7.72 5.01
C ALA A 219 10.32 7.90 6.27
N THR A 220 9.23 7.14 6.36
CA THR A 220 8.37 7.05 7.55
C THR A 220 8.55 5.65 8.16
N PRO A 221 8.82 5.52 9.47
CA PRO A 221 9.04 4.24 10.12
C PRO A 221 7.87 3.26 9.93
N GLY A 222 8.20 1.96 9.86
CA GLY A 222 7.20 0.89 9.73
C GLY A 222 6.58 0.75 8.35
N LYS A 223 7.13 1.43 7.35
CA LYS A 223 6.76 1.32 5.93
C LYS A 223 7.88 0.62 5.15
N ALA A 224 7.64 0.37 3.87
CA ALA A 224 8.70 0.01 2.93
C ALA A 224 8.64 0.95 1.72
N TYR A 225 9.76 1.09 1.05
CA TYR A 225 9.87 1.81 -0.21
C TYR A 225 10.49 0.88 -1.26
N LEU A 226 10.22 1.15 -2.52
CA LEU A 226 10.79 0.41 -3.62
C LEU A 226 12.16 1.03 -3.97
N LYS A 227 13.21 0.22 -3.99
CA LYS A 227 14.59 0.60 -4.33
C LYS A 227 15.04 -0.21 -5.54
N VAL A 228 15.24 0.47 -6.66
CA VAL A 228 15.53 -0.15 -7.96
C VAL A 228 16.84 0.42 -8.49
N SER A 229 17.72 -0.40 -9.08
CA SER A 229 18.90 0.12 -9.76
C SER A 229 18.47 1.02 -10.92
N GLU A 230 19.31 1.99 -11.27
CA GLU A 230 19.01 2.92 -12.38
C GLU A 230 18.76 2.16 -13.69
N ASP A 231 19.55 1.11 -13.96
CA ASP A 231 19.43 0.31 -15.18
C ASP A 231 18.08 -0.43 -15.25
N GLU A 232 17.61 -1.00 -14.12
CA GLU A 232 16.33 -1.70 -14.05
C GLU A 232 15.11 -0.76 -14.00
N ALA A 233 15.31 0.47 -13.54
CA ALA A 233 14.27 1.48 -13.49
C ALA A 233 13.99 2.12 -14.86
N ASN A 234 14.94 2.00 -15.82
CA ASN A 234 14.77 2.53 -17.15
C ASN A 234 13.96 1.57 -18.04
N ASP A 235 13.08 2.14 -18.83
CA ASP A 235 12.39 1.41 -19.90
C ASP A 235 13.34 1.26 -21.09
N PRO A 236 13.75 0.03 -21.46
CA PRO A 236 14.69 -0.21 -22.55
C PRO A 236 14.15 0.23 -23.93
N SER A 237 12.82 0.35 -24.07
CA SER A 237 12.19 0.77 -25.34
C SER A 237 12.25 2.26 -25.57
N SER A 238 12.34 3.07 -24.53
CA SER A 238 12.35 4.54 -24.59
C SER A 238 13.62 5.16 -24.03
N ALA A 239 14.49 4.37 -23.39
CA ALA A 239 15.64 4.83 -22.58
C ALA A 239 15.26 5.90 -21.55
N ALA A 240 14.01 5.88 -21.10
CA ALA A 240 13.46 6.84 -20.16
C ALA A 240 13.21 6.18 -18.80
N LEU A 241 13.45 6.96 -17.74
CA LEU A 241 13.16 6.55 -16.37
C LEU A 241 11.66 6.36 -16.17
N THR A 242 11.25 5.17 -15.73
CA THR A 242 9.87 4.90 -15.31
C THR A 242 9.53 5.75 -14.08
N ARG A 243 8.51 6.60 -14.19
CA ARG A 243 8.14 7.56 -13.14
C ARG A 243 7.17 7.01 -12.10
N SER A 244 6.42 5.97 -12.45
CA SER A 244 5.42 5.38 -11.55
C SER A 244 5.06 3.95 -11.95
N PHE A 245 4.56 3.20 -10.95
CA PHE A 245 3.94 1.89 -11.10
C PHE A 245 2.56 1.98 -10.41
N VAL A 246 1.49 2.10 -11.18
CA VAL A 246 0.13 2.37 -10.68
C VAL A 246 -0.67 1.09 -10.54
N PHE A 247 -1.44 0.95 -9.46
CA PHE A 247 -2.33 -0.17 -9.21
C PHE A 247 -3.72 0.13 -9.77
N GLY A 248 -4.20 -0.69 -10.70
CA GLY A 248 -5.49 -0.48 -11.35
C GLY A 248 -5.32 0.24 -12.68
N GLY A 249 -5.69 -0.43 -13.76
CA GLY A 249 -5.51 0.05 -15.12
C GLY A 249 -6.43 1.19 -15.49
N GLY A 250 -6.00 2.41 -15.19
CA GLY A 250 -6.52 3.63 -15.78
C GLY A 250 -5.56 4.10 -16.85
N SER A 251 -6.00 4.13 -18.08
CA SER A 251 -5.29 4.56 -19.28
C SER A 251 -4.83 6.00 -19.16
N GLU A 252 -3.58 6.24 -18.76
CA GLU A 252 -2.81 7.40 -19.21
C GLU A 252 -1.32 7.05 -19.22
N THR A 253 -0.83 6.78 -20.40
CA THR A 253 0.50 6.34 -20.72
C THR A 253 1.52 7.47 -20.70
N THR A 254 2.41 7.44 -19.70
CA THR A 254 3.81 7.84 -19.91
C THR A 254 4.68 6.94 -19.01
N GLY A 255 5.02 5.76 -19.51
CA GLY A 255 5.77 4.73 -18.79
C GLY A 255 4.88 3.53 -18.52
N ILE A 256 5.21 2.41 -19.11
CA ILE A 256 4.40 1.19 -19.22
C ILE A 256 3.92 0.70 -17.86
N ASP A 257 2.61 0.82 -17.65
CA ASP A 257 1.92 0.38 -16.43
C ASP A 257 1.56 -1.11 -16.52
N GLU A 258 2.53 -1.98 -16.69
CA GLU A 258 2.27 -3.41 -16.56
C GLU A 258 2.73 -3.90 -15.19
N ILE A 259 1.78 -4.02 -14.26
CA ILE A 259 1.99 -4.76 -13.03
C ILE A 259 1.59 -6.20 -13.27
N THR A 260 2.59 -7.08 -13.34
CA THR A 260 2.34 -8.52 -13.41
C THR A 260 2.21 -9.08 -12.00
N ILE A 261 1.04 -9.63 -11.66
CA ILE A 261 0.82 -10.33 -10.38
C ILE A 261 1.04 -11.83 -10.63
N MET A 262 2.08 -12.40 -10.03
CA MET A 262 2.32 -13.84 -10.04
C MET A 262 1.83 -14.44 -8.72
N GLY A 263 0.94 -15.43 -8.79
CA GLY A 263 0.42 -16.15 -7.63
C GLY A 263 -0.61 -17.20 -8.05
N THR A 264 -0.94 -18.12 -7.14
CA THR A 264 -1.69 -19.35 -7.41
C THR A 264 -3.19 -19.16 -7.64
N ASP A 265 -3.75 -17.95 -7.48
CA ASP A 265 -5.20 -17.69 -7.59
C ASP A 265 -5.58 -16.61 -8.61
N VAL A 266 -4.83 -16.49 -9.71
CA VAL A 266 -5.37 -15.77 -10.86
C VAL A 266 -6.36 -16.71 -11.55
N GLN A 267 -7.65 -16.54 -11.28
CA GLN A 267 -8.65 -16.96 -12.25
C GLN A 267 -8.26 -16.27 -13.58
N ARG A 268 -7.64 -17.04 -14.45
CA ARG A 268 -7.38 -16.63 -15.82
C ARG A 268 -8.73 -16.18 -16.38
N HIS A 269 -8.93 -14.90 -16.52
CA HIS A 269 -9.86 -14.43 -17.54
C HIS A 269 -9.34 -15.00 -18.83
N GLY A 270 -10.11 -15.97 -19.36
CA GLY A 270 -9.74 -16.70 -20.56
C GLY A 270 -9.35 -15.70 -21.63
N THR A 271 -8.35 -16.05 -22.40
CA THR A 271 -7.94 -15.29 -23.59
C THR A 271 -9.21 -14.96 -24.35
N ILE A 272 -9.55 -13.67 -24.46
CA ILE A 272 -10.75 -13.25 -25.21
C ILE A 272 -10.44 -13.59 -26.66
N GLU A 273 -10.95 -14.72 -27.13
CA GLU A 273 -10.76 -15.13 -28.50
C GLU A 273 -11.55 -14.21 -29.43
N GLY A 274 -10.84 -13.58 -30.35
CA GLY A 274 -11.44 -12.72 -31.35
C GLY A 274 -10.51 -11.59 -31.79
N ILE A 275 -10.95 -10.86 -32.80
CA ILE A 275 -10.34 -9.61 -33.24
C ILE A 275 -11.28 -8.47 -32.81
N PHE A 276 -10.72 -7.46 -32.18
CA PHE A 276 -11.48 -6.31 -31.67
C PHE A 276 -10.96 -5.01 -32.28
N ASP A 277 -11.84 -4.05 -32.53
CA ASP A 277 -11.41 -2.69 -32.89
C ASP A 277 -10.88 -1.94 -31.67
N LEU A 278 -10.38 -0.72 -31.89
CA LEU A 278 -9.82 0.11 -30.81
C LEU A 278 -10.88 0.59 -29.80
N GLN A 279 -12.18 0.43 -30.10
CA GLN A 279 -13.29 0.69 -29.21
C GLN A 279 -13.76 -0.55 -28.44
N GLY A 280 -13.06 -1.70 -28.61
CA GLY A 280 -13.37 -2.96 -27.91
C GLY A 280 -14.52 -3.76 -28.52
N ARG A 281 -15.02 -3.43 -29.71
CA ARG A 281 -16.09 -4.18 -30.40
C ARG A 281 -15.48 -5.36 -31.16
N LYS A 282 -16.06 -6.55 -31.01
CA LYS A 282 -15.63 -7.74 -31.73
C LYS A 282 -15.89 -7.60 -33.23
N ILE A 283 -14.88 -7.83 -34.04
CA ILE A 283 -14.92 -7.73 -35.49
C ILE A 283 -14.81 -9.14 -36.11
N ASN A 284 -15.83 -9.60 -36.81
CA ASN A 284 -15.83 -10.91 -37.41
C ASN A 284 -15.07 -10.96 -38.76
N ASN A 285 -15.10 -9.86 -39.53
CA ASN A 285 -14.40 -9.73 -40.80
C ASN A 285 -13.55 -8.46 -40.80
N PRO A 286 -12.32 -8.52 -40.22
CA PRO A 286 -11.46 -7.34 -40.17
C PRO A 286 -10.94 -6.96 -41.54
N THR A 287 -11.10 -5.70 -41.90
CA THR A 287 -10.51 -5.09 -43.10
C THR A 287 -9.15 -4.47 -42.75
N LYS A 288 -8.49 -3.84 -43.74
CA LYS A 288 -7.23 -3.13 -43.49
C LYS A 288 -7.37 -2.15 -42.32
N GLY A 289 -6.53 -2.31 -41.30
CA GLY A 289 -6.61 -1.45 -40.10
C GLY A 289 -5.81 -1.97 -38.90
N ILE A 290 -5.97 -1.30 -37.77
CA ILE A 290 -5.36 -1.64 -36.48
C ILE A 290 -6.42 -2.31 -35.61
N TYR A 291 -6.10 -3.45 -35.03
CA TYR A 291 -7.00 -4.27 -34.22
C TYR A 291 -6.28 -4.81 -32.99
N ILE A 292 -7.04 -5.36 -32.05
CA ILE A 292 -6.56 -6.08 -30.87
C ILE A 292 -6.93 -7.56 -31.06
N LYS A 293 -5.94 -8.46 -31.01
CA LYS A 293 -6.13 -9.91 -31.02
C LYS A 293 -5.27 -10.53 -29.91
N ASN A 294 -5.90 -11.34 -29.06
CA ASN A 294 -5.23 -11.98 -27.92
C ASN A 294 -4.42 -10.98 -27.06
N ASN A 295 -5.04 -9.84 -26.73
CA ASN A 295 -4.46 -8.74 -26.01
C ASN A 295 -3.22 -8.08 -26.65
N LYS A 296 -2.99 -8.30 -27.95
CA LYS A 296 -1.88 -7.70 -28.71
C LYS A 296 -2.41 -6.85 -29.85
N LYS A 297 -1.76 -5.72 -30.11
CA LYS A 297 -2.03 -4.89 -31.29
C LYS A 297 -1.63 -5.64 -32.57
N VAL A 298 -2.54 -5.75 -33.52
CA VAL A 298 -2.35 -6.39 -34.82
C VAL A 298 -2.68 -5.39 -35.93
N ILE A 299 -1.83 -5.32 -36.95
CA ILE A 299 -2.04 -4.50 -38.14
C ILE A 299 -2.40 -5.44 -39.27
N ILE A 300 -3.61 -5.30 -39.82
CA ILE A 300 -4.03 -5.98 -41.04
C ILE A 300 -3.76 -5.05 -42.23
N LYS A 301 -2.94 -5.51 -43.16
CA LYS A 301 -2.52 -4.75 -44.36
C LYS A 301 -3.46 -4.99 -45.53
#